data_19f1d526649ed3652929e7f4d0328133
#
_entry.id   19f1d526649ed3652929e7f4d0328133
#
_cell.length_a   1.000
_cell.length_b   1.000
_cell.length_c   1.000
_cell.angle_alpha   90.00
_cell.angle_beta   90.00
_cell.angle_gamma   90.00
#
_symmetry.space_group_name_H-M   'P 1'
#
loop_
_entity.id
_entity.type
_entity.pdbx_description
1 polymer ?
#
loop_
_entity_poly.entity_id
_entity_poly.type
_entity_poly.pdbx_seq_one_letter_code
_entity_poly.pdbx_strand_id
1 'polypeptide(L)'
;MFNMVNIKTNPFFGFFILCFFCLSCTMQQNRKEVSSAVSVTLAGDTNANVLKESILVSDEEMNSYSVINNRIDNIFDDFIYFYINDSALQQERTRFPLLVSQTANTPFELSPSTLYSEFGFMKGDYTTMIYPTSICQSEEEIEQQSDVTLERIDLNGKTITSYNFKKENDKWMLVNVSNDSFADVDANGFLSFYSRFSQDEEFRYRSLKPSIKISMMVPDDDSQTIDGFIKKEQFSTVCNDIPSGIITNTRYGHRKSNSLNVTLEKISIGNGMSEMFYFSKIRNRWQLVGYEN
;
A
#
# COMPACT_ATOMS: atom_id res chain seq x y z
N MET A 1 1.71 37.50 -23.85
CA MET A 1 0.29 37.20 -24.00
C MET A 1 -0.03 36.10 -23.02
N PHE A 2 -0.51 36.52 -21.82
CA PHE A 2 -0.77 35.58 -20.72
C PHE A 2 -2.13 34.92 -20.95
N ASN A 3 -2.14 33.60 -21.08
CA ASN A 3 -3.38 32.83 -21.11
C ASN A 3 -3.98 32.78 -19.70
N MET A 4 -5.24 33.14 -19.60
CA MET A 4 -6.00 33.09 -18.35
C MET A 4 -6.01 31.66 -17.78
N VAL A 5 -5.50 31.54 -16.57
CA VAL A 5 -5.61 30.34 -15.73
C VAL A 5 -7.05 30.26 -15.20
N ASN A 6 -7.76 29.21 -15.55
CA ASN A 6 -9.09 28.94 -15.01
C ASN A 6 -8.91 28.24 -13.66
N ILE A 7 -9.20 28.95 -12.57
CA ILE A 7 -9.23 28.39 -11.22
C ILE A 7 -10.63 27.75 -11.03
N LYS A 8 -10.67 26.43 -10.94
CA LYS A 8 -11.88 25.70 -10.55
C LYS A 8 -11.73 25.20 -9.12
N THR A 9 -12.61 25.62 -8.25
CA THR A 9 -12.79 25.01 -6.93
C THR A 9 -13.51 23.68 -7.11
N ASN A 10 -12.90 22.60 -6.66
CA ASN A 10 -13.44 21.25 -6.76
C ASN A 10 -13.93 20.80 -5.37
N PRO A 11 -15.24 20.68 -5.12
CA PRO A 11 -15.76 20.34 -3.78
C PRO A 11 -15.60 18.85 -3.40
N PHE A 12 -14.98 18.02 -4.25
CA PHE A 12 -14.95 16.56 -4.04
C PHE A 12 -13.64 16.00 -3.48
N PHE A 13 -12.59 16.81 -3.31
CA PHE A 13 -11.25 16.31 -2.92
C PHE A 13 -10.96 16.29 -1.41
N GLY A 14 -11.89 16.77 -0.58
CA GLY A 14 -11.63 16.96 0.86
C GLY A 14 -11.76 15.73 1.76
N PHE A 15 -12.12 14.54 1.27
CA PHE A 15 -12.57 13.46 2.17
C PHE A 15 -11.61 12.27 2.29
N PHE A 16 -10.65 12.10 1.41
CA PHE A 16 -9.76 10.91 1.43
C PHE A 16 -8.63 10.95 2.47
N ILE A 17 -8.37 12.09 3.10
CA ILE A 17 -7.22 12.27 4.01
C ILE A 17 -7.58 12.08 5.50
N LEU A 18 -8.85 11.98 5.87
CA LEU A 18 -9.25 12.11 7.28
C LEU A 18 -9.19 10.82 8.11
N CYS A 19 -9.05 9.64 7.53
CA CYS A 19 -9.03 8.38 8.29
C CYS A 19 -7.67 8.01 8.90
N PHE A 20 -6.55 8.52 8.37
CA PHE A 20 -5.22 8.18 8.89
C PHE A 20 -4.74 9.03 10.09
N PHE A 21 -5.33 10.21 10.32
CA PHE A 21 -4.83 11.15 11.34
C PHE A 21 -5.48 11.06 12.72
N CYS A 22 -6.59 10.36 12.90
CA CYS A 22 -7.30 10.36 14.20
C CYS A 22 -6.70 9.42 15.25
N LEU A 23 -5.79 8.52 14.92
CA LEU A 23 -5.22 7.57 15.90
C LEU A 23 -3.83 7.94 16.43
N SER A 24 -3.11 8.85 15.79
CA SER A 24 -1.77 9.24 16.27
C SER A 24 -1.77 10.41 17.29
N CYS A 25 -2.87 11.10 17.48
CA CYS A 25 -2.91 12.29 18.35
C CYS A 25 -3.32 12.03 19.79
N THR A 26 -3.74 10.82 20.17
CA THR A 26 -4.18 10.51 21.56
C THR A 26 -3.18 9.70 22.40
N MET A 27 -2.03 9.31 21.83
CA MET A 27 -1.02 8.55 22.60
C MET A 27 0.17 9.38 23.13
N GLN A 28 0.14 10.70 23.05
CA GLN A 28 1.28 11.54 23.50
C GLN A 28 1.04 12.38 24.74
N GLN A 29 0.09 12.00 25.59
CA GLN A 29 -0.04 12.62 26.92
C GLN A 29 -0.34 11.55 27.97
N ASN A 30 0.72 10.85 28.45
CA ASN A 30 0.87 10.42 29.84
C ASN A 30 2.13 9.53 29.99
N ARG A 31 3.31 10.14 29.82
CA ARG A 31 4.53 9.60 30.45
C ARG A 31 4.76 10.37 31.75
N LYS A 32 4.25 9.83 32.86
CA LYS A 32 4.80 10.14 34.17
C LYS A 32 5.94 9.17 34.41
N GLU A 33 7.12 9.75 34.55
CA GLU A 33 8.30 9.08 35.06
C GLU A 33 8.00 8.43 36.45
N VAL A 34 8.19 7.13 36.51
CA VAL A 34 8.45 6.47 37.81
C VAL A 34 9.81 5.83 37.71
N SER A 35 10.79 6.57 38.22
CA SER A 35 12.11 6.04 38.54
C SER A 35 11.97 5.29 39.86
N SER A 36 12.20 3.98 39.90
CA SER A 36 12.58 3.28 41.11
C SER A 36 13.62 2.22 40.80
N ALA A 37 14.81 2.49 41.27
CA ALA A 37 15.93 1.56 41.26
C ALA A 37 15.61 0.35 42.12
N VAL A 38 15.77 -0.84 41.56
CA VAL A 38 15.81 -2.08 42.37
C VAL A 38 17.23 -2.62 42.33
N SER A 39 17.91 -2.55 43.46
CA SER A 39 19.17 -3.21 43.72
C SER A 39 18.95 -4.71 43.91
N VAL A 40 19.59 -5.53 43.11
CA VAL A 40 19.58 -6.99 43.24
C VAL A 40 20.72 -7.40 44.14
N THR A 41 20.40 -7.98 45.32
CA THR A 41 21.36 -8.69 46.14
C THR A 41 21.25 -10.18 45.87
N LEU A 42 22.34 -10.77 45.38
CA LEU A 42 22.47 -12.21 45.17
C LEU A 42 22.75 -12.89 46.52
N ALA A 43 21.88 -13.79 46.94
CA ALA A 43 22.24 -14.87 47.88
C ALA A 43 21.49 -16.14 47.45
N GLY A 44 22.24 -17.24 47.28
CA GLY A 44 21.74 -18.50 46.77
C GLY A 44 20.89 -19.28 47.76
N ASP A 45 20.05 -20.13 47.27
CA ASP A 45 19.97 -21.58 47.51
C ASP A 45 18.66 -22.15 46.88
N THR A 46 18.90 -23.25 46.19
CA THR A 46 17.98 -24.34 45.79
C THR A 46 16.55 -24.35 46.32
N ASN A 47 15.54 -24.22 45.41
CA ASN A 47 14.48 -25.20 45.20
C ASN A 47 13.57 -24.80 44.01
N ALA A 48 13.38 -25.73 43.08
CA ALA A 48 12.53 -25.56 41.93
C ALA A 48 11.06 -25.53 42.33
N ASN A 49 10.43 -24.36 42.25
CA ASN A 49 9.00 -24.21 42.08
C ASN A 49 8.77 -23.20 40.95
N VAL A 50 8.34 -23.69 39.79
CA VAL A 50 7.89 -22.90 38.67
C VAL A 50 6.63 -22.15 39.10
N LEU A 51 6.80 -20.90 39.54
CA LEU A 51 5.71 -19.95 39.67
C LEU A 51 5.28 -19.57 38.24
N LYS A 52 4.15 -20.11 37.80
CA LYS A 52 3.36 -19.53 36.71
C LYS A 52 2.90 -18.15 37.20
N GLU A 53 3.65 -17.13 36.83
CA GLU A 53 3.18 -15.77 36.93
C GLU A 53 2.07 -15.60 35.93
N SER A 54 0.82 -15.72 36.35
CA SER A 54 -0.34 -15.31 35.54
C SER A 54 -0.30 -13.80 35.51
N ILE A 55 0.09 -13.25 34.36
CA ILE A 55 -0.07 -11.82 34.06
C ILE A 55 -1.58 -11.57 34.07
N LEU A 56 -2.06 -10.97 35.13
CA LEU A 56 -3.42 -10.44 35.22
C LEU A 56 -3.46 -9.20 34.34
N VAL A 57 -3.84 -9.40 33.05
CA VAL A 57 -4.21 -8.30 32.19
C VAL A 57 -5.47 -7.67 32.77
N SER A 58 -5.45 -6.36 32.98
CA SER A 58 -6.61 -5.67 33.55
C SER A 58 -7.81 -5.77 32.60
N ASP A 59 -9.03 -5.80 33.17
CA ASP A 59 -10.27 -5.86 32.38
C ASP A 59 -10.38 -4.68 31.39
N GLU A 60 -9.76 -3.54 31.68
CA GLU A 60 -9.68 -2.39 30.77
C GLU A 60 -8.76 -2.64 29.56
N GLU A 61 -7.61 -3.31 29.76
CA GLU A 61 -6.73 -3.70 28.66
C GLU A 61 -7.38 -4.79 27.80
N MET A 62 -8.02 -5.77 28.43
CA MET A 62 -8.73 -6.82 27.71
C MET A 62 -9.91 -6.26 26.90
N ASN A 63 -10.59 -5.23 27.42
CA ASN A 63 -11.69 -4.56 26.71
C ASN A 63 -11.16 -3.68 25.57
N SER A 64 -10.02 -3.01 25.72
CA SER A 64 -9.39 -2.25 24.63
C SER A 64 -8.90 -3.16 23.51
N TYR A 65 -8.28 -4.30 23.80
CA TYR A 65 -7.90 -5.33 22.82
C TYR A 65 -9.11 -5.92 22.09
N SER A 66 -10.23 -6.14 22.77
CA SER A 66 -11.45 -6.66 22.15
C SER A 66 -12.11 -5.65 21.20
N VAL A 67 -12.06 -4.35 21.53
CA VAL A 67 -12.59 -3.27 20.68
C VAL A 67 -11.70 -3.04 19.47
N ILE A 68 -10.39 -3.15 19.61
CA ILE A 68 -9.45 -3.07 18.47
C ILE A 68 -9.65 -4.27 17.55
N ASN A 69 -9.72 -5.50 18.10
CA ASN A 69 -9.95 -6.70 17.29
C ASN A 69 -11.28 -6.70 16.53
N ASN A 70 -12.33 -6.07 17.04
CA ASN A 70 -13.60 -5.94 16.33
C ASN A 70 -13.59 -4.89 15.21
N ARG A 71 -12.61 -3.98 15.19
CA ARG A 71 -12.48 -2.93 14.15
C ARG A 71 -11.48 -3.28 13.06
N ILE A 72 -10.46 -4.06 13.40
CA ILE A 72 -9.34 -4.37 12.49
C ILE A 72 -9.80 -5.08 11.21
N ASP A 73 -10.90 -5.83 11.26
CA ASP A 73 -11.42 -6.59 10.13
C ASP A 73 -12.47 -5.83 9.30
N ASN A 74 -12.84 -4.61 9.68
CA ASN A 74 -13.85 -3.86 8.95
C ASN A 74 -13.36 -3.45 7.56
N ILE A 75 -12.18 -2.84 7.51
CA ILE A 75 -11.54 -2.32 6.30
C ILE A 75 -10.22 -3.07 6.10
N PHE A 76 -9.94 -3.46 4.85
CA PHE A 76 -8.71 -4.21 4.55
C PHE A 76 -7.43 -3.41 4.85
N ASP A 77 -7.45 -2.10 4.65
CA ASP A 77 -6.28 -1.24 4.88
C ASP A 77 -5.91 -1.17 6.36
N ASP A 78 -6.91 -1.13 7.25
CA ASP A 78 -6.67 -1.24 8.69
C ASP A 78 -6.09 -2.61 9.05
N PHE A 79 -6.68 -3.68 8.52
CA PHE A 79 -6.20 -5.03 8.77
C PHE A 79 -4.76 -5.23 8.31
N ILE A 80 -4.43 -4.85 7.07
CA ILE A 80 -3.10 -5.10 6.52
C ILE A 80 -2.00 -4.33 7.27
N TYR A 81 -2.30 -3.13 7.76
CA TYR A 81 -1.38 -2.35 8.58
C TYR A 81 -0.94 -3.11 9.84
N PHE A 82 -1.89 -3.71 10.56
CA PHE A 82 -1.57 -4.53 11.75
C PHE A 82 -0.93 -5.87 11.36
N TYR A 83 -1.46 -6.52 10.33
CA TYR A 83 -0.98 -7.81 9.86
C TYR A 83 0.51 -7.81 9.48
N ILE A 84 0.99 -6.78 8.78
CA ILE A 84 2.42 -6.70 8.39
C ILE A 84 3.37 -6.40 9.56
N ASN A 85 2.86 -5.92 10.68
CA ASN A 85 3.64 -5.50 11.83
C ASN A 85 3.58 -6.47 13.01
N ASP A 86 2.65 -7.44 13.01
CA ASP A 86 2.45 -8.39 14.10
C ASP A 86 2.56 -9.85 13.62
N SER A 87 3.63 -10.53 14.03
CA SER A 87 3.87 -11.93 13.65
C SER A 87 2.86 -12.91 14.24
N ALA A 88 2.29 -12.60 15.42
CA ALA A 88 1.25 -13.43 16.01
C ALA A 88 -0.05 -13.32 15.22
N LEU A 89 -0.42 -12.09 14.82
CA LEU A 89 -1.57 -11.86 13.94
C LEU A 89 -1.37 -12.52 12.58
N GLN A 90 -0.16 -12.48 12.01
CA GLN A 90 0.14 -13.21 10.77
C GLN A 90 -0.10 -14.71 10.91
N GLN A 91 0.35 -15.33 12.01
CA GLN A 91 0.12 -16.75 12.25
C GLN A 91 -1.37 -17.07 12.43
N GLU A 92 -2.12 -16.24 13.16
CA GLU A 92 -3.55 -16.42 13.38
C GLU A 92 -4.37 -16.26 12.08
N ARG A 93 -3.99 -15.28 11.25
CA ARG A 93 -4.74 -14.86 10.07
C ARG A 93 -4.19 -15.41 8.75
N THR A 94 -3.40 -16.47 8.81
CA THR A 94 -2.89 -17.18 7.65
C THR A 94 -3.34 -18.63 7.69
N ARG A 95 -3.86 -19.11 6.55
CA ARG A 95 -4.24 -20.52 6.39
C ARG A 95 -2.99 -21.35 6.10
N PHE A 96 -2.54 -22.11 7.10
CA PHE A 96 -1.44 -23.07 6.91
C PHE A 96 -1.95 -24.49 6.64
N PRO A 97 -1.22 -25.30 5.82
CA PRO A 97 0.01 -24.95 5.10
C PRO A 97 -0.25 -23.91 4.00
N LEU A 98 0.59 -22.87 3.92
CA LEU A 98 0.46 -21.82 2.90
C LEU A 98 1.28 -22.19 1.67
N LEU A 99 0.60 -22.61 0.63
CA LEU A 99 1.23 -22.97 -0.65
C LEU A 99 1.48 -21.71 -1.48
N VAL A 100 2.70 -21.61 -2.01
CA VAL A 100 3.07 -20.62 -3.04
C VAL A 100 3.02 -21.32 -4.39
N SER A 101 2.05 -20.96 -5.21
CA SER A 101 1.96 -21.41 -6.60
C SER A 101 2.90 -20.61 -7.50
N GLN A 102 3.46 -21.27 -8.51
CA GLN A 102 4.34 -20.68 -9.51
C GLN A 102 3.98 -21.21 -10.89
N THR A 103 3.88 -20.34 -11.90
CA THR A 103 3.47 -20.78 -13.24
C THR A 103 4.46 -21.77 -13.87
N ALA A 104 5.75 -21.66 -13.59
CA ALA A 104 6.79 -22.48 -14.23
C ALA A 104 7.50 -23.48 -13.30
N ASN A 105 7.19 -23.49 -12.00
CA ASN A 105 7.93 -24.27 -11.01
C ASN A 105 7.01 -25.08 -10.09
N THR A 106 7.61 -26.04 -9.39
CA THR A 106 6.90 -26.79 -8.35
C THR A 106 6.47 -25.86 -7.22
N PRO A 107 5.21 -25.90 -6.77
CA PRO A 107 4.77 -25.16 -5.60
C PRO A 107 5.60 -25.49 -4.37
N PHE A 108 5.82 -24.51 -3.50
CA PHE A 108 6.51 -24.70 -2.21
C PHE A 108 5.67 -24.14 -1.07
N GLU A 109 5.99 -24.53 0.16
CA GLU A 109 5.29 -24.06 1.34
C GLU A 109 6.05 -22.93 2.03
N LEU A 110 5.34 -21.87 2.43
CA LEU A 110 5.85 -20.87 3.34
C LEU A 110 5.61 -21.31 4.78
N SER A 111 6.66 -21.21 5.60
CA SER A 111 6.55 -21.39 7.04
C SER A 111 6.11 -20.09 7.73
N PRO A 112 5.53 -20.15 8.94
CA PRO A 112 5.17 -18.94 9.68
C PRO A 112 6.33 -17.96 9.90
N SER A 113 7.53 -18.48 10.15
CA SER A 113 8.73 -17.65 10.37
C SER A 113 9.21 -16.95 9.09
N THR A 114 9.05 -17.59 7.93
CA THR A 114 9.41 -16.99 6.64
C THR A 114 8.40 -15.93 6.22
N LEU A 115 7.12 -16.18 6.49
CA LEU A 115 6.03 -15.28 6.13
C LEU A 115 6.21 -13.87 6.71
N TYR A 116 6.70 -13.75 7.96
CA TYR A 116 6.88 -12.44 8.59
C TYR A 116 7.82 -11.51 7.80
N SER A 117 8.85 -12.05 7.18
CA SER A 117 9.81 -11.27 6.38
C SER A 117 9.30 -10.92 4.98
N GLU A 118 8.28 -11.62 4.47
CA GLU A 118 7.75 -11.40 3.12
C GLU A 118 7.18 -10.01 2.92
N PHE A 119 6.63 -9.39 3.98
CA PHE A 119 6.00 -8.07 3.92
C PHE A 119 6.97 -6.90 4.15
N GLY A 120 8.28 -7.16 4.16
CA GLY A 120 9.29 -6.09 4.32
C GLY A 120 9.18 -4.98 3.28
N PHE A 121 8.68 -5.28 2.07
CA PHE A 121 8.48 -4.30 1.00
C PHE A 121 7.38 -3.26 1.31
N MET A 122 6.47 -3.54 2.25
CA MET A 122 5.43 -2.61 2.70
C MET A 122 5.93 -1.58 3.74
N LYS A 123 7.19 -1.70 4.19
CA LYS A 123 7.78 -0.82 5.21
C LYS A 123 8.61 0.32 4.61
N GLY A 124 8.38 0.66 3.36
CA GLY A 124 9.02 1.77 2.67
C GLY A 124 8.36 3.12 2.99
N ASP A 125 8.81 4.17 2.32
CA ASP A 125 8.29 5.53 2.49
C ASP A 125 6.96 5.77 1.79
N TYR A 126 6.59 4.90 0.85
CA TYR A 126 5.34 4.97 0.09
C TYR A 126 4.81 3.58 -0.27
N THR A 127 3.53 3.52 -0.58
CA THR A 127 2.88 2.40 -1.29
C THR A 127 2.41 2.86 -2.65
N THR A 128 2.07 1.91 -3.53
CA THR A 128 1.49 2.24 -4.83
C THR A 128 0.22 1.45 -5.10
N MET A 129 -0.67 2.03 -5.91
CA MET A 129 -1.84 1.37 -6.46
C MET A 129 -1.85 1.54 -7.99
N ILE A 130 -2.20 0.49 -8.71
CA ILE A 130 -2.29 0.48 -10.18
C ILE A 130 -3.70 0.04 -10.55
N TYR A 131 -4.45 0.94 -11.17
CA TYR A 131 -5.85 0.68 -11.51
C TYR A 131 -6.23 1.32 -12.85
N PRO A 132 -7.31 0.84 -13.51
CA PRO A 132 -7.85 1.51 -14.68
C PRO A 132 -8.32 2.92 -14.34
N THR A 133 -7.91 3.92 -15.11
CA THR A 133 -8.28 5.34 -14.88
C THR A 133 -9.81 5.57 -14.83
N SER A 134 -10.59 4.69 -15.44
CA SER A 134 -12.06 4.77 -15.44
C SER A 134 -12.71 4.23 -14.17
N ILE A 135 -11.95 3.60 -13.29
CA ILE A 135 -12.49 3.06 -12.03
C ILE A 135 -12.29 4.11 -10.95
N CYS A 136 -13.38 4.69 -10.50
CA CYS A 136 -13.48 5.36 -9.22
C CYS A 136 -14.27 4.40 -8.33
N GLN A 137 -13.59 3.62 -7.51
CA GLN A 137 -14.28 2.82 -6.48
C GLN A 137 -14.68 3.76 -5.36
N SER A 138 -15.95 3.74 -4.98
CA SER A 138 -16.38 4.44 -3.78
C SER A 138 -15.85 3.72 -2.53
N GLU A 139 -15.67 4.44 -1.43
CA GLU A 139 -15.29 3.84 -0.14
C GLU A 139 -16.24 2.69 0.23
N GLU A 140 -17.53 2.87 0.00
CA GLU A 140 -18.56 1.85 0.25
C GLU A 140 -18.35 0.58 -0.59
N GLU A 141 -17.92 0.69 -1.84
CA GLU A 141 -17.59 -0.47 -2.69
C GLU A 141 -16.33 -1.19 -2.20
N ILE A 142 -15.35 -0.47 -1.68
CA ILE A 142 -14.12 -1.02 -1.10
C ILE A 142 -14.43 -1.77 0.20
N GLU A 143 -15.21 -1.19 1.10
CA GLU A 143 -15.60 -1.79 2.37
C GLU A 143 -16.41 -3.08 2.21
N GLN A 144 -17.20 -3.20 1.15
CA GLN A 144 -18.02 -4.39 0.87
C GLN A 144 -17.23 -5.53 0.23
N GLN A 145 -15.95 -5.32 -0.13
CA GLN A 145 -15.15 -6.40 -0.72
C GLN A 145 -14.84 -7.50 0.31
N SER A 146 -14.94 -8.75 -0.14
CA SER A 146 -14.57 -9.94 0.63
C SER A 146 -13.27 -10.59 0.14
N ASP A 147 -12.75 -10.11 -0.97
CA ASP A 147 -11.52 -10.60 -1.62
C ASP A 147 -10.62 -9.42 -1.96
N VAL A 148 -9.39 -9.45 -1.46
CA VAL A 148 -8.35 -8.45 -1.76
C VAL A 148 -7.06 -9.15 -2.12
N THR A 149 -6.40 -8.68 -3.16
CA THR A 149 -5.07 -9.13 -3.54
C THR A 149 -4.07 -8.00 -3.33
N LEU A 150 -3.11 -8.23 -2.45
CA LEU A 150 -1.94 -7.39 -2.31
C LEU A 150 -0.82 -7.94 -3.20
N GLU A 151 -0.25 -7.12 -4.05
CA GLU A 151 0.81 -7.51 -4.98
C GLU A 151 2.13 -6.81 -4.63
N ARG A 152 3.20 -7.58 -4.57
CA ARG A 152 4.58 -7.11 -4.60
C ARG A 152 5.07 -7.23 -6.04
N ILE A 153 5.33 -6.11 -6.69
CA ILE A 153 5.75 -6.07 -8.09
C ILE A 153 7.24 -5.73 -8.14
N ASP A 154 8.06 -6.68 -8.56
CA ASP A 154 9.48 -6.47 -8.81
C ASP A 154 9.70 -6.07 -10.26
N LEU A 155 9.88 -4.76 -10.49
CA LEU A 155 10.08 -4.18 -11.82
C LEU A 155 11.40 -4.63 -12.45
N ASN A 156 12.44 -4.91 -11.65
CA ASN A 156 13.74 -5.34 -12.13
C ASN A 156 13.70 -6.83 -12.52
N GLY A 157 13.16 -7.65 -11.63
CA GLY A 157 12.98 -9.09 -11.82
C GLY A 157 11.85 -9.44 -12.78
N LYS A 158 10.95 -8.48 -13.09
CA LYS A 158 9.73 -8.67 -13.89
C LYS A 158 8.84 -9.78 -13.37
N THR A 159 8.66 -9.79 -12.06
CA THR A 159 7.85 -10.79 -11.34
C THR A 159 6.84 -10.10 -10.43
N ILE A 160 5.76 -10.82 -10.14
CA ILE A 160 4.71 -10.40 -9.22
C ILE A 160 4.51 -11.52 -8.20
N THR A 161 4.59 -11.16 -6.92
CA THR A 161 4.08 -12.01 -5.84
C THR A 161 2.72 -11.48 -5.42
N SER A 162 1.69 -12.30 -5.54
CA SER A 162 0.31 -11.96 -5.19
C SER A 162 -0.09 -12.67 -3.91
N TYR A 163 -0.45 -11.90 -2.88
CA TYR A 163 -0.97 -12.37 -1.60
C TYR A 163 -2.48 -12.21 -1.63
N ASN A 164 -3.21 -13.33 -1.64
CA ASN A 164 -4.67 -13.33 -1.78
C ASN A 164 -5.31 -13.45 -0.40
N PHE A 165 -6.02 -12.41 -0.02
CA PHE A 165 -6.77 -12.34 1.23
C PHE A 165 -8.26 -12.53 0.96
N LYS A 166 -8.94 -13.24 1.88
CA LYS A 166 -10.40 -13.42 1.87
C LYS A 166 -10.96 -13.13 3.25
N LYS A 167 -12.15 -12.54 3.27
CA LYS A 167 -12.91 -12.35 4.49
C LYS A 167 -13.71 -13.62 4.80
N GLU A 168 -13.34 -14.32 5.87
CA GLU A 168 -13.96 -15.57 6.32
C GLU A 168 -14.47 -15.40 7.75
N ASN A 169 -15.77 -15.60 7.97
CA ASN A 169 -16.40 -15.35 9.28
C ASN A 169 -16.05 -13.96 9.84
N ASP A 170 -16.18 -12.94 9.00
CA ASP A 170 -15.86 -11.54 9.28
C ASP A 170 -14.40 -11.26 9.63
N LYS A 171 -13.48 -12.18 9.36
CA LYS A 171 -12.04 -12.03 9.56
C LYS A 171 -11.28 -12.14 8.26
N TRP A 172 -10.35 -11.24 8.04
CA TRP A 172 -9.41 -11.32 6.90
C TRP A 172 -8.40 -12.43 7.11
N MET A 173 -8.25 -13.29 6.11
CA MET A 173 -7.34 -14.44 6.12
C MET A 173 -6.47 -14.44 4.86
N LEU A 174 -5.16 -14.60 4.98
CA LEU A 174 -4.30 -14.94 3.85
C LEU A 174 -4.54 -16.40 3.47
N VAL A 175 -5.02 -16.64 2.27
CA VAL A 175 -5.46 -17.97 1.83
C VAL A 175 -4.58 -18.59 0.75
N ASN A 176 -3.89 -17.76 -0.03
CA ASN A 176 -3.04 -18.22 -1.13
C ASN A 176 -1.98 -17.18 -1.47
N VAL A 177 -0.83 -17.66 -1.97
CA VAL A 177 0.22 -16.83 -2.57
C VAL A 177 0.55 -17.38 -3.95
N SER A 178 0.79 -16.50 -4.93
CA SER A 178 1.32 -16.89 -6.23
C SER A 178 2.50 -16.03 -6.63
N ASN A 179 3.44 -16.64 -7.37
CA ASN A 179 4.55 -15.97 -8.01
C ASN A 179 4.42 -16.13 -9.53
N ASP A 180 4.26 -15.03 -10.23
CA ASP A 180 4.04 -15.01 -11.66
C ASP A 180 5.06 -14.10 -12.35
N SER A 181 5.41 -14.40 -13.60
CA SER A 181 6.20 -13.48 -14.43
C SER A 181 5.28 -12.44 -15.10
N PHE A 182 5.84 -11.29 -15.51
CA PHE A 182 5.08 -10.32 -16.33
C PHE A 182 4.56 -10.97 -17.61
N ALA A 183 5.30 -11.91 -18.19
CA ALA A 183 4.86 -12.61 -19.40
C ALA A 183 3.55 -13.36 -19.22
N ASP A 184 3.26 -13.83 -18.01
CA ASP A 184 2.06 -14.62 -17.71
C ASP A 184 0.85 -13.74 -17.36
N VAL A 185 1.06 -12.54 -16.80
CA VAL A 185 -0.03 -11.75 -16.19
C VAL A 185 -0.20 -10.35 -16.72
N ASP A 186 0.79 -9.78 -17.43
CA ASP A 186 0.79 -8.41 -17.98
C ASP A 186 0.12 -8.37 -19.37
N ALA A 187 -1.15 -8.75 -19.45
CA ALA A 187 -1.86 -8.93 -20.71
C ALA A 187 -1.94 -7.64 -21.58
N ASN A 188 -1.97 -6.46 -20.97
CA ASN A 188 -1.97 -5.19 -21.70
C ASN A 188 -0.56 -4.62 -21.94
N GLY A 189 0.49 -5.23 -21.36
CA GLY A 189 1.89 -4.83 -21.47
C GLY A 189 2.25 -3.58 -20.67
N PHE A 190 1.42 -3.19 -19.70
CA PHE A 190 1.67 -1.99 -18.88
C PHE A 190 2.87 -2.16 -17.94
N LEU A 191 2.94 -3.27 -17.23
CA LEU A 191 4.04 -3.51 -16.27
C LEU A 191 5.39 -3.64 -16.96
N SER A 192 5.42 -4.32 -18.09
CA SER A 192 6.61 -4.42 -18.96
C SER A 192 7.07 -3.05 -19.48
N PHE A 193 6.13 -2.21 -19.86
CA PHE A 193 6.40 -0.82 -20.21
C PHE A 193 6.88 -0.02 -19.00
N TYR A 194 6.18 -0.09 -17.87
CA TYR A 194 6.47 0.71 -16.69
C TYR A 194 7.81 0.34 -16.05
N SER A 195 8.17 -0.94 -16.06
CA SER A 195 9.52 -1.40 -15.65
C SER A 195 10.61 -0.64 -16.38
N ARG A 196 10.48 -0.46 -17.69
CA ARG A 196 11.46 0.32 -18.46
C ARG A 196 11.30 1.82 -18.25
N PHE A 197 10.08 2.32 -18.19
CA PHE A 197 9.79 3.74 -17.95
C PHE A 197 10.39 4.26 -16.65
N SER A 198 10.34 3.47 -15.59
CA SER A 198 10.89 3.86 -14.28
C SER A 198 12.42 3.89 -14.23
N GLN A 199 13.10 3.09 -15.05
CA GLN A 199 14.55 2.87 -14.98
C GLN A 199 15.36 3.57 -16.07
N ASP A 200 14.80 3.72 -17.28
CA ASP A 200 15.48 4.26 -18.48
C ASP A 200 14.97 5.68 -18.74
N GLU A 201 15.78 6.68 -18.40
CA GLU A 201 15.43 8.09 -18.53
C GLU A 201 15.16 8.50 -19.99
N GLU A 202 15.95 7.97 -20.94
CA GLU A 202 15.76 8.28 -22.34
C GLU A 202 14.47 7.65 -22.88
N PHE A 203 14.17 6.41 -22.48
CA PHE A 203 12.91 5.76 -22.80
C PHE A 203 11.73 6.48 -22.16
N ARG A 204 11.85 6.89 -20.89
CA ARG A 204 10.86 7.70 -20.19
C ARG A 204 10.55 8.98 -20.95
N TYR A 205 11.57 9.76 -21.29
CA TYR A 205 11.40 11.00 -22.06
C TYR A 205 10.69 10.78 -23.41
N ARG A 206 11.02 9.71 -24.13
CA ARG A 206 10.33 9.35 -25.38
C ARG A 206 8.89 8.87 -25.18
N SER A 207 8.58 8.39 -23.98
CA SER A 207 7.26 7.90 -23.60
C SER A 207 6.37 8.98 -22.95
N LEU A 208 6.84 10.20 -22.82
CA LEU A 208 6.03 11.35 -22.41
C LEU A 208 5.23 11.88 -23.62
N LYS A 209 3.96 12.20 -23.39
CA LYS A 209 3.17 12.95 -24.37
C LYS A 209 3.78 14.35 -24.53
N PRO A 210 3.83 14.92 -25.75
CA PRO A 210 4.40 16.26 -25.99
C PRO A 210 3.82 17.36 -25.10
N SER A 211 2.52 17.24 -24.75
CA SER A 211 1.79 18.10 -23.81
C SER A 211 1.15 17.21 -22.74
N ILE A 212 1.59 17.33 -21.50
CA ILE A 212 1.16 16.53 -20.35
C ILE A 212 0.16 17.39 -19.55
N LYS A 213 -1.00 16.84 -19.24
CA LYS A 213 -1.95 17.49 -18.32
C LYS A 213 -1.37 17.41 -16.90
N ILE A 214 -1.42 18.51 -16.17
CA ILE A 214 -1.05 18.54 -14.75
C ILE A 214 -2.21 19.09 -13.92
N SER A 215 -2.32 18.59 -12.68
CA SER A 215 -3.09 19.16 -11.61
C SER A 215 -2.19 19.18 -10.37
N MET A 216 -1.97 20.35 -9.79
CA MET A 216 -1.04 20.52 -8.68
C MET A 216 -1.72 21.31 -7.55
N MET A 217 -1.52 20.91 -6.31
CA MET A 217 -2.00 21.67 -5.16
C MET A 217 -1.33 23.04 -5.11
N VAL A 218 -2.09 24.06 -4.73
CA VAL A 218 -1.56 25.40 -4.52
C VAL A 218 -0.71 25.40 -3.25
N PRO A 219 0.56 25.85 -3.29
CA PRO A 219 1.33 26.03 -2.07
C PRO A 219 0.54 26.90 -1.08
N ASP A 220 0.46 26.49 0.16
CA ASP A 220 -0.24 27.16 1.27
C ASP A 220 -1.79 27.13 1.22
N ASP A 221 -2.40 26.42 0.25
CA ASP A 221 -3.87 26.25 0.19
C ASP A 221 -4.24 24.88 -0.42
N ASP A 222 -4.29 23.86 0.39
CA ASP A 222 -4.56 22.44 0.00
C ASP A 222 -6.00 22.25 -0.52
N SER A 223 -6.87 23.26 -0.41
CA SER A 223 -8.23 23.21 -0.96
C SER A 223 -8.30 23.58 -2.44
N GLN A 224 -7.22 24.13 -3.00
CA GLN A 224 -7.17 24.59 -4.38
C GLN A 224 -6.12 23.84 -5.20
N THR A 225 -6.45 23.60 -6.46
CA THR A 225 -5.54 23.01 -7.45
C THR A 225 -5.35 23.93 -8.65
N ILE A 226 -4.16 23.88 -9.23
CA ILE A 226 -3.82 24.55 -10.50
C ILE A 226 -3.83 23.50 -11.59
N ASP A 227 -4.82 23.57 -12.47
CA ASP A 227 -4.89 22.75 -13.66
C ASP A 227 -4.18 23.40 -14.85
N GLY A 228 -3.41 22.61 -15.59
CA GLY A 228 -2.71 23.14 -16.75
C GLY A 228 -2.10 22.09 -17.64
N PHE A 229 -1.21 22.55 -18.50
CA PHE A 229 -0.42 21.68 -19.37
C PHE A 229 1.04 22.12 -19.34
N ILE A 230 1.93 21.14 -19.25
CA ILE A 230 3.37 21.34 -19.39
C ILE A 230 3.89 20.64 -20.64
N LYS A 231 5.00 21.14 -21.16
CA LYS A 231 5.75 20.42 -22.18
C LYS A 231 6.52 19.27 -21.54
N LYS A 232 6.75 18.19 -22.29
CA LYS A 232 7.50 17.03 -21.79
C LYS A 232 8.90 17.37 -21.25
N GLU A 233 9.53 18.42 -21.77
CA GLU A 233 10.84 18.92 -21.33
C GLU A 233 10.81 19.48 -19.89
N GLN A 234 9.62 19.83 -19.39
CA GLN A 234 9.41 20.38 -18.05
C GLN A 234 9.01 19.30 -17.02
N PHE A 235 8.75 18.07 -17.50
CA PHE A 235 8.22 17.02 -16.62
C PHE A 235 9.14 16.72 -15.43
N SER A 236 10.46 16.64 -15.66
CA SER A 236 11.45 16.40 -14.60
C SER A 236 11.58 17.54 -13.57
N THR A 237 11.03 18.73 -13.86
CA THR A 237 11.00 19.85 -12.92
C THR A 237 9.81 19.74 -11.94
N VAL A 238 8.74 19.08 -12.34
CA VAL A 238 7.53 18.94 -11.52
C VAL A 238 7.42 17.57 -10.86
N CYS A 239 8.04 16.55 -11.44
CA CYS A 239 8.07 15.19 -10.92
C CYS A 239 9.52 14.74 -10.71
N ASN A 240 9.96 14.69 -9.47
CA ASN A 240 11.34 14.37 -9.11
C ASN A 240 11.55 12.89 -8.78
N ASP A 241 10.50 12.17 -8.36
CA ASP A 241 10.60 10.79 -7.88
C ASP A 241 9.50 9.91 -8.48
N ILE A 242 9.93 8.94 -9.28
CA ILE A 242 9.04 7.98 -9.93
C ILE A 242 9.18 6.63 -9.24
N PRO A 243 8.07 6.01 -8.79
CA PRO A 243 8.12 4.70 -8.18
C PRO A 243 8.90 3.69 -9.00
N SER A 244 9.88 3.04 -8.38
CA SER A 244 10.82 2.14 -9.08
C SER A 244 11.24 0.96 -8.19
N GLY A 245 11.95 -0.01 -8.77
CA GLY A 245 12.43 -1.17 -8.04
C GLY A 245 11.29 -2.13 -7.66
N ILE A 246 10.97 -2.21 -6.38
CA ILE A 246 9.83 -2.98 -5.87
C ILE A 246 8.70 -2.00 -5.54
N ILE A 247 7.56 -2.20 -6.17
CA ILE A 247 6.34 -1.42 -5.95
C ILE A 247 5.20 -2.33 -5.50
N THR A 248 4.15 -1.73 -4.94
CA THR A 248 2.97 -2.44 -4.47
C THR A 248 1.80 -2.29 -5.44
N ASN A 249 0.78 -3.12 -5.30
CA ASN A 249 -0.53 -2.87 -5.86
C ASN A 249 -1.58 -3.55 -5.00
N THR A 250 -2.59 -2.81 -4.53
CA THR A 250 -3.74 -3.40 -3.85
C THR A 250 -4.91 -3.46 -4.82
N ARG A 251 -5.47 -4.66 -5.01
CA ARG A 251 -6.65 -4.88 -5.85
C ARG A 251 -7.81 -5.36 -4.98
N TYR A 252 -8.87 -4.58 -4.98
CA TYR A 252 -10.14 -4.92 -4.36
C TYR A 252 -11.00 -5.69 -5.37
N GLY A 253 -11.39 -6.93 -4.99
CA GLY A 253 -12.09 -7.85 -5.89
C GLY A 253 -11.18 -8.49 -6.96
N HIS A 254 -11.75 -9.41 -7.74
CA HIS A 254 -10.99 -10.27 -8.67
C HIS A 254 -10.70 -9.66 -10.06
N ARG A 255 -10.97 -8.39 -10.29
CA ARG A 255 -10.90 -7.82 -11.65
C ARG A 255 -9.46 -7.53 -12.07
N LYS A 256 -8.87 -8.42 -12.87
CA LYS A 256 -7.73 -8.06 -13.72
C LYS A 256 -8.24 -7.17 -14.85
N SER A 257 -7.67 -6.00 -15.00
CA SER A 257 -8.07 -5.06 -16.04
C SER A 257 -7.12 -5.09 -17.22
N ASN A 258 -7.68 -5.21 -18.42
CA ASN A 258 -6.97 -5.02 -19.69
C ASN A 258 -7.14 -3.57 -20.20
N SER A 259 -7.37 -2.62 -19.31
CA SER A 259 -7.56 -1.22 -19.69
C SER A 259 -6.36 -0.67 -20.46
N LEU A 260 -6.65 0.17 -21.45
CA LEU A 260 -5.66 0.94 -22.18
C LEU A 260 -5.38 2.31 -21.54
N ASN A 261 -6.05 2.60 -20.41
CA ASN A 261 -5.83 3.78 -19.58
C ASN A 261 -5.62 3.31 -18.14
N VAL A 262 -4.46 3.59 -17.61
CA VAL A 262 -4.02 3.13 -16.29
C VAL A 262 -3.56 4.32 -15.47
N THR A 263 -3.98 4.38 -14.23
CA THR A 263 -3.43 5.26 -13.20
C THR A 263 -2.50 4.45 -12.30
N LEU A 264 -1.31 4.99 -12.07
CA LEU A 264 -0.44 4.57 -10.99
C LEU A 264 -0.49 5.69 -9.96
N GLU A 265 -0.94 5.36 -8.78
CA GLU A 265 -0.99 6.24 -7.63
C GLU A 265 0.13 5.87 -6.67
N LYS A 266 0.92 6.86 -6.23
CA LYS A 266 1.96 6.74 -5.20
C LYS A 266 1.44 7.44 -3.95
N ILE A 267 1.34 6.71 -2.86
CA ILE A 267 0.79 7.18 -1.59
C ILE A 267 1.91 7.20 -0.55
N SER A 268 2.24 8.36 -0.04
CA SER A 268 3.26 8.54 1.02
C SER A 268 2.73 8.05 2.36
N ILE A 269 3.49 7.17 3.05
CA ILE A 269 3.06 6.59 4.34
C ILE A 269 3.06 7.62 5.48
N GLY A 270 3.91 8.63 5.41
CA GLY A 270 4.06 9.60 6.51
C GLY A 270 2.99 10.69 6.60
N ASN A 271 2.46 11.15 5.46
CA ASN A 271 1.55 12.29 5.39
C ASN A 271 0.28 12.02 4.57
N GLY A 272 0.14 10.82 3.99
CA GLY A 272 -1.02 10.45 3.19
C GLY A 272 -1.15 11.22 1.85
N MET A 273 -0.13 12.00 1.46
CA MET A 273 -0.16 12.68 0.16
C MET A 273 -0.02 11.67 -0.97
N SER A 274 -0.79 11.87 -2.03
CA SER A 274 -0.72 11.02 -3.20
C SER A 274 -0.25 11.77 -4.44
N GLU A 275 0.49 11.05 -5.28
CA GLU A 275 0.88 11.49 -6.61
C GLU A 275 0.28 10.53 -7.63
N MET A 276 -0.39 11.04 -8.67
CA MET A 276 -1.05 10.23 -9.69
C MET A 276 -0.37 10.37 -11.04
N PHE A 277 0.00 9.24 -11.61
CA PHE A 277 0.60 9.14 -12.95
C PHE A 277 -0.43 8.52 -13.89
N TYR A 278 -0.88 9.28 -14.89
CA TYR A 278 -1.89 8.83 -15.85
C TYR A 278 -1.22 8.34 -17.13
N PHE A 279 -1.45 7.09 -17.47
CA PHE A 279 -0.92 6.46 -18.67
C PHE A 279 -2.03 6.08 -19.64
N SER A 280 -1.77 6.24 -20.94
CA SER A 280 -2.67 5.79 -21.99
C SER A 280 -1.90 5.03 -23.07
N LYS A 281 -2.49 3.96 -23.60
CA LYS A 281 -1.94 3.20 -24.73
C LYS A 281 -2.48 3.75 -26.04
N ILE A 282 -1.71 4.64 -26.67
CA ILE A 282 -2.06 5.34 -27.90
C ILE A 282 -1.32 4.68 -29.06
N ARG A 283 -2.06 4.26 -30.10
CA ARG A 283 -1.48 3.56 -31.28
C ARG A 283 -0.54 2.42 -30.86
N ASN A 284 -0.99 1.61 -29.93
CA ASN A 284 -0.27 0.47 -29.36
C ASN A 284 1.04 0.83 -28.60
N ARG A 285 1.21 2.08 -28.16
CA ARG A 285 2.35 2.54 -27.37
C ARG A 285 1.84 3.19 -26.10
N TRP A 286 2.37 2.77 -24.94
CA TRP A 286 2.12 3.42 -23.67
C TRP A 286 2.81 4.77 -23.60
N GLN A 287 2.11 5.78 -23.11
CA GLN A 287 2.61 7.14 -22.87
C GLN A 287 2.07 7.68 -21.56
N LEU A 288 2.87 8.45 -20.83
CA LEU A 288 2.37 9.30 -19.74
C LEU A 288 1.64 10.49 -20.36
N VAL A 289 0.39 10.69 -19.97
CA VAL A 289 -0.50 11.72 -20.52
C VAL A 289 -0.91 12.75 -19.49
N GLY A 290 -0.76 12.46 -18.18
CA GLY A 290 -1.11 13.35 -17.08
C GLY A 290 -0.31 13.04 -15.82
N TYR A 291 -0.22 14.03 -14.92
CA TYR A 291 0.40 13.94 -13.61
C TYR A 291 -0.36 14.86 -12.64
N GLU A 292 -0.53 14.40 -11.41
CA GLU A 292 -1.23 15.12 -10.35
C GLU A 292 -0.49 14.89 -9.02
N ASN A 293 -0.35 15.95 -8.21
CA ASN A 293 0.21 15.91 -6.87
C ASN A 293 -0.41 16.96 -5.96
#